data_2d6c35f15aae23871e8ee57803991c1c
#
_entry.id   2d6c35f15aae23871e8ee57803991c1c
#
_cell.length_a   1.000
_cell.length_b   1.000
_cell.length_c   1.000
_cell.angle_alpha   90.00
_cell.angle_beta   90.00
_cell.angle_gamma   90.00
#
_symmetry.space_group_name_H-M   'P 1'
#
loop_
_entity.id
_entity.type
_entity.pdbx_description
1 polymer ?
#
loop_
_entity_poly.entity_id
_entity_poly.type
_entity_poly.pdbx_seq_one_letter_code
_entity_poly.pdbx_strand_id
1 'polypeptide(L)'
;MENCIEVKNITREYPQFKLNNVSFNVPCGTVVGFIGENGAGKSTTIRAILGLLKKGDGEITVLGENADTLTNETKEKIGVVFDGLSFPENLTASQLDKVMRGIYKTWNSEKYFGFMRIFELPLNKKFRTFSRGMVMRLSIAAALSHNPQLLILDEPTSGLDPVMRSEILDIFLDFMQDESHSILISTHITSDLEHIADYICFIHKGEIMFTEERNTMLERHRILKCTDEQLGQIDKSDIIGIRRGRFQSEVLTTNAQKYPDIPSDAPTIEEIMVFYVKE
;
A
#
# COMPACT_ATOMS: atom_id res chain seq x y z
N MET A 1 -16.62 10.65 6.64
CA MET A 1 -15.23 10.66 7.18
C MET A 1 -14.43 11.66 6.36
N GLU A 2 -13.50 12.37 6.97
CA GLU A 2 -12.55 13.23 6.28
C GLU A 2 -11.48 12.36 5.62
N ASN A 3 -10.97 12.76 4.45
CA ASN A 3 -9.94 12.01 3.73
C ASN A 3 -8.57 12.68 3.92
N CYS A 4 -7.55 11.88 4.27
CA CYS A 4 -6.17 12.32 4.30
C CYS A 4 -5.56 12.43 2.90
N ILE A 5 -6.01 11.58 1.98
CA ILE A 5 -5.64 11.63 0.57
C ILE A 5 -6.92 11.47 -0.26
N GLU A 6 -7.08 12.35 -1.24
CA GLU A 6 -8.08 12.18 -2.30
C GLU A 6 -7.40 12.21 -3.65
N VAL A 7 -7.63 11.18 -4.44
CA VAL A 7 -7.15 11.05 -5.82
C VAL A 7 -8.37 11.03 -6.74
N LYS A 8 -8.47 11.98 -7.67
CA LYS A 8 -9.63 12.15 -8.56
C LYS A 8 -9.19 12.18 -10.01
N ASN A 9 -9.60 11.18 -10.77
CA ASN A 9 -9.49 11.07 -12.24
C ASN A 9 -8.06 11.27 -12.77
N ILE A 10 -7.05 10.75 -12.09
CA ILE A 10 -5.67 10.90 -12.51
C ILE A 10 -5.43 10.10 -13.78
N THR A 11 -5.07 10.82 -14.84
CA THR A 11 -4.73 10.22 -16.12
C THR A 11 -3.36 10.72 -16.56
N ARG A 12 -2.44 9.79 -16.80
CA ARG A 12 -1.09 10.10 -17.26
C ARG A 12 -0.54 9.02 -18.17
N GLU A 13 -0.07 9.43 -19.32
CA GLU A 13 0.48 8.54 -20.34
C GLU A 13 2.02 8.52 -20.28
N TYR A 14 2.58 7.33 -20.40
CA TYR A 14 4.00 7.04 -20.53
C TYR A 14 4.21 6.15 -21.77
N PRO A 15 5.42 6.03 -22.33
CA PRO A 15 5.64 5.27 -23.56
C PRO A 15 5.14 3.81 -23.57
N GLN A 16 5.12 3.17 -22.40
CA GLN A 16 4.74 1.75 -22.25
C GLN A 16 3.66 1.52 -21.18
N PHE A 17 3.10 2.58 -20.59
CA PHE A 17 2.20 2.49 -19.47
C PHE A 17 1.31 3.73 -19.38
N LYS A 18 0.08 3.56 -18.94
CA LYS A 18 -0.86 4.65 -18.70
C LYS A 18 -1.54 4.48 -17.35
N LEU A 19 -1.54 5.54 -16.53
CA LEU A 19 -2.55 5.69 -15.48
C LEU A 19 -3.82 6.19 -16.15
N ASN A 20 -4.93 5.48 -15.98
CA ASN A 20 -6.18 5.76 -16.65
C ASN A 20 -7.30 5.97 -15.65
N ASN A 21 -7.68 7.24 -15.47
CA ASN A 21 -8.79 7.63 -14.61
C ASN A 21 -8.71 7.09 -13.16
N VAL A 22 -7.51 7.08 -12.59
CA VAL A 22 -7.26 6.58 -11.24
C VAL A 22 -7.96 7.47 -10.22
N SER A 23 -8.86 6.88 -9.44
CA SER A 23 -9.62 7.59 -8.38
C SER A 23 -9.77 6.69 -7.15
N PHE A 24 -9.34 7.19 -5.99
CA PHE A 24 -9.53 6.54 -4.69
C PHE A 24 -9.30 7.54 -3.56
N ASN A 25 -9.69 7.16 -2.35
CA ASN A 25 -9.51 7.94 -1.14
C ASN A 25 -8.77 7.14 -0.07
N VAL A 26 -8.07 7.86 0.81
CA VAL A 26 -7.53 7.35 2.07
C VAL A 26 -8.25 8.08 3.21
N PRO A 27 -9.22 7.44 3.88
CA PRO A 27 -9.88 8.04 5.04
C PRO A 27 -8.88 8.30 6.17
N CYS A 28 -9.03 9.41 6.89
CA CYS A 28 -8.21 9.70 8.05
C CYS A 28 -8.45 8.65 9.15
N GLY A 29 -7.40 8.31 9.91
CA GLY A 29 -7.46 7.31 10.97
C GLY A 29 -7.44 5.86 10.48
N THR A 30 -7.11 5.60 9.20
CA THR A 30 -7.16 4.26 8.62
C THR A 30 -5.87 3.85 7.91
N VAL A 31 -5.72 2.54 7.73
CA VAL A 31 -4.69 1.92 6.88
C VAL A 31 -5.31 1.51 5.56
N VAL A 32 -4.87 2.11 4.47
CA VAL A 32 -5.28 1.71 3.11
C VAL A 32 -4.15 0.93 2.43
N GLY A 33 -4.42 -0.33 2.12
CA GLY A 33 -3.55 -1.18 1.31
C GLY A 33 -3.75 -0.89 -0.18
N PHE A 34 -2.71 -0.40 -0.85
CA PHE A 34 -2.70 -0.13 -2.28
C PHE A 34 -2.01 -1.28 -3.00
N ILE A 35 -2.79 -2.23 -3.50
CA ILE A 35 -2.29 -3.49 -4.05
C ILE A 35 -2.36 -3.53 -5.56
N GLY A 36 -1.48 -4.34 -6.16
CA GLY A 36 -1.44 -4.59 -7.61
C GLY A 36 -0.14 -5.25 -8.03
N GLU A 37 -0.10 -5.77 -9.24
CA GLU A 37 1.09 -6.38 -9.83
C GLU A 37 2.25 -5.39 -9.96
N ASN A 38 3.46 -5.91 -10.19
CA ASN A 38 4.58 -5.07 -10.56
C ASN A 38 4.31 -4.39 -11.90
N GLY A 39 4.50 -3.06 -11.94
CA GLY A 39 4.17 -2.26 -13.12
C GLY A 39 2.71 -1.82 -13.22
N ALA A 40 1.81 -2.19 -12.30
CA ALA A 40 0.41 -1.76 -12.31
C ALA A 40 0.21 -0.26 -12.11
N GLY A 41 1.23 0.48 -11.63
CA GLY A 41 1.16 1.93 -11.43
C GLY A 41 1.25 2.40 -9.98
N LYS A 42 1.43 1.51 -8.99
CA LYS A 42 1.48 1.85 -7.56
C LYS A 42 2.48 2.95 -7.24
N SER A 43 3.77 2.74 -7.50
CA SER A 43 4.83 3.72 -7.22
C SER A 43 4.68 5.01 -8.03
N THR A 44 4.13 4.93 -9.24
CA THR A 44 3.82 6.11 -10.06
C THR A 44 2.74 6.96 -9.42
N THR A 45 1.67 6.33 -8.93
CA THR A 45 0.58 6.99 -8.22
C THR A 45 1.07 7.60 -6.90
N ILE A 46 1.86 6.87 -6.11
CA ILE A 46 2.46 7.40 -4.87
C ILE A 46 3.33 8.63 -5.15
N ARG A 47 4.17 8.59 -6.18
CA ARG A 47 5.00 9.75 -6.54
C ARG A 47 4.17 10.95 -7.01
N ALA A 48 3.03 10.72 -7.66
CA ALA A 48 2.09 11.78 -8.01
C ALA A 48 1.42 12.38 -6.77
N ILE A 49 1.00 11.56 -5.80
CA ILE A 49 0.45 11.98 -4.50
C ILE A 49 1.45 12.88 -3.74
N LEU A 50 2.73 12.55 -3.81
CA LEU A 50 3.80 13.32 -3.17
C LEU A 50 4.24 14.58 -3.97
N GLY A 51 3.61 14.87 -5.10
CA GLY A 51 3.99 15.98 -5.97
C GLY A 51 5.36 15.82 -6.64
N LEU A 52 5.95 14.61 -6.61
CA LEU A 52 7.25 14.31 -7.21
C LEU A 52 7.15 14.05 -8.72
N LEU A 53 5.96 13.76 -9.21
CA LEU A 53 5.65 13.58 -10.63
C LEU A 53 4.43 14.43 -10.98
N LYS A 54 4.47 15.07 -12.16
CA LYS A 54 3.27 15.71 -12.69
C LYS A 54 2.20 14.65 -12.91
N LYS A 55 1.05 14.82 -12.31
CA LYS A 55 -0.07 13.85 -12.32
C LYS A 55 -0.75 13.69 -13.70
N GLY A 56 -0.50 14.61 -14.64
CA GLY A 56 -1.30 14.74 -15.87
C GLY A 56 -2.62 15.44 -15.59
N ASP A 57 -3.74 14.89 -16.04
CA ASP A 57 -5.08 15.40 -15.73
C ASP A 57 -5.55 14.90 -14.36
N GLY A 58 -6.57 15.54 -13.81
CA GLY A 58 -7.19 15.21 -12.53
C GLY A 58 -6.64 15.99 -11.35
N GLU A 59 -7.07 15.63 -10.14
CA GLU A 59 -6.75 16.34 -8.90
C GLU A 59 -6.27 15.38 -7.82
N ILE A 60 -5.29 15.81 -7.02
CA ILE A 60 -4.85 15.11 -5.82
C ILE A 60 -4.80 16.11 -4.67
N THR A 61 -5.43 15.76 -3.55
CA THR A 61 -5.28 16.49 -2.29
C THR A 61 -4.65 15.57 -1.23
N VAL A 62 -3.76 16.15 -0.41
CA VAL A 62 -3.11 15.47 0.70
C VAL A 62 -3.23 16.36 1.93
N LEU A 63 -3.83 15.84 2.99
CA LEU A 63 -4.13 16.60 4.22
C LEU A 63 -4.83 17.94 3.93
N GLY A 64 -5.74 17.94 2.96
CA GLY A 64 -6.52 19.12 2.53
C GLY A 64 -5.81 20.07 1.59
N GLU A 65 -4.54 19.87 1.24
CA GLU A 65 -3.78 20.69 0.30
C GLU A 65 -3.60 19.99 -1.06
N ASN A 66 -3.51 20.81 -2.13
CA ASN A 66 -3.20 20.28 -3.46
C ASN A 66 -1.79 19.71 -3.51
N ALA A 67 -1.63 18.49 -4.00
CA ALA A 67 -0.37 17.75 -4.07
C ALA A 67 0.74 18.49 -4.86
N ASP A 68 0.38 19.30 -5.85
CA ASP A 68 1.36 20.05 -6.65
C ASP A 68 1.96 21.25 -5.89
N THR A 69 1.32 21.69 -4.81
CA THR A 69 1.68 22.93 -4.06
C THR A 69 1.72 22.70 -2.54
N LEU A 70 2.03 21.50 -2.09
CA LEU A 70 2.16 21.18 -0.66
C LEU A 70 3.09 22.15 0.05
N THR A 71 2.61 22.72 1.14
CA THR A 71 3.42 23.59 2.00
C THR A 71 4.47 22.78 2.77
N ASN A 72 5.50 23.47 3.28
CA ASN A 72 6.50 22.81 4.13
C ASN A 72 5.86 22.27 5.43
N GLU A 73 4.83 22.95 5.94
CA GLU A 73 4.09 22.51 7.12
C GLU A 73 3.38 21.18 6.88
N THR A 74 2.70 21.03 5.74
CA THR A 74 2.06 19.77 5.37
C THR A 74 3.07 18.67 5.08
N LYS A 75 4.19 18.99 4.41
CA LYS A 75 5.28 18.03 4.18
C LYS A 75 5.90 17.50 5.49
N GLU A 76 5.99 18.32 6.54
CA GLU A 76 6.46 17.89 7.86
C GLU A 76 5.52 16.86 8.51
N LYS A 77 4.24 16.82 8.13
CA LYS A 77 3.25 15.85 8.63
C LYS A 77 3.26 14.51 7.87
N ILE A 78 4.06 14.38 6.81
CA ILE A 78 4.09 13.20 5.94
C ILE A 78 5.39 12.45 6.11
N GLY A 79 5.34 11.22 6.60
CA GLY A 79 6.45 10.28 6.59
C GLY A 79 6.43 9.44 5.31
N VAL A 80 7.58 9.35 4.62
CA VAL A 80 7.66 8.65 3.34
C VAL A 80 8.75 7.59 3.37
N VAL A 81 8.41 6.39 2.91
CA VAL A 81 9.34 5.29 2.68
C VAL A 81 9.21 4.83 1.23
N PHE A 82 10.29 4.87 0.47
CA PHE A 82 10.36 4.32 -0.89
C PHE A 82 11.10 2.98 -0.91
N ASP A 83 10.84 2.17 -1.91
CA ASP A 83 11.68 1.00 -2.21
C ASP A 83 13.08 1.50 -2.63
N GLY A 84 14.08 1.13 -1.82
CA GLY A 84 15.46 1.49 -2.02
C GLY A 84 15.98 2.65 -1.16
N LEU A 85 17.25 3.00 -1.37
CA LEU A 85 17.94 4.02 -0.58
C LEU A 85 17.55 5.42 -1.05
N SER A 86 16.88 6.17 -0.19
CA SER A 86 16.48 7.57 -0.43
C SER A 86 17.46 8.60 0.12
N PHE A 87 18.53 8.16 0.77
CA PHE A 87 19.55 9.01 1.38
C PHE A 87 20.89 8.90 0.67
N PRO A 88 21.74 9.96 0.73
CA PRO A 88 23.08 9.91 0.14
C PRO A 88 23.91 8.75 0.70
N GLU A 89 24.45 7.90 -0.18
CA GLU A 89 25.16 6.65 0.15
C GLU A 89 26.40 6.83 1.06
N ASN A 90 26.98 8.02 1.05
CA ASN A 90 28.18 8.33 1.83
C ASN A 90 27.89 8.78 3.28
N LEU A 91 26.61 8.99 3.63
CA LEU A 91 26.22 9.33 4.99
C LEU A 91 26.26 8.10 5.91
N THR A 92 26.37 8.38 7.19
CA THR A 92 26.15 7.45 8.29
C THR A 92 24.85 7.79 9.02
N ALA A 93 24.32 6.90 9.85
CA ALA A 93 23.11 7.17 10.63
C ALA A 93 23.28 8.37 11.57
N SER A 94 24.45 8.52 12.21
CA SER A 94 24.76 9.70 13.04
C SER A 94 24.84 11.01 12.25
N GLN A 95 25.23 10.95 10.98
CA GLN A 95 25.24 12.15 10.11
C GLN A 95 23.82 12.46 9.60
N LEU A 96 23.03 11.44 9.30
CA LEU A 96 21.63 11.61 8.88
C LEU A 96 20.82 12.32 9.97
N ASP A 97 20.96 11.92 11.25
CA ASP A 97 20.33 12.64 12.37
C ASP A 97 20.60 14.15 12.33
N LYS A 98 21.86 14.56 12.10
CA LYS A 98 22.23 15.98 12.03
C LYS A 98 21.56 16.70 10.85
N VAL A 99 21.45 16.01 9.70
CA VAL A 99 20.79 16.57 8.51
C VAL A 99 19.29 16.72 8.77
N MET A 100 18.64 15.68 9.29
CA MET A 100 17.21 15.67 9.51
C MET A 100 16.74 16.69 10.55
N ARG A 101 17.52 16.95 11.59
CA ARG A 101 17.28 18.05 12.54
C ARG A 101 17.30 19.44 11.89
N GLY A 102 18.01 19.60 10.79
CA GLY A 102 18.01 20.84 10.02
C GLY A 102 16.83 20.97 9.06
N ILE A 103 16.17 19.87 8.73
CA ILE A 103 15.05 19.81 7.77
C ILE A 103 13.71 19.86 8.48
N TYR A 104 13.50 18.98 9.49
CA TYR A 104 12.24 18.81 10.21
C TYR A 104 12.27 19.50 11.56
N LYS A 105 11.34 20.40 11.83
CA LYS A 105 11.21 21.08 13.14
C LYS A 105 10.81 20.10 14.25
N THR A 106 10.05 19.07 13.87
CA THR A 106 9.53 18.03 14.77
C THR A 106 10.45 16.83 14.92
N TRP A 107 11.67 16.87 14.35
CA TRP A 107 12.62 15.77 14.44
C TRP A 107 12.99 15.40 15.87
N ASN A 108 12.86 14.12 16.19
CA ASN A 108 13.20 13.55 17.50
C ASN A 108 14.40 12.59 17.37
N SER A 109 15.60 13.09 17.72
CA SER A 109 16.83 12.30 17.69
C SER A 109 16.79 11.11 18.65
N GLU A 110 16.12 11.24 19.81
CA GLU A 110 16.02 10.15 20.79
C GLU A 110 15.18 8.98 20.19
N LYS A 111 14.05 9.29 19.59
CA LYS A 111 13.20 8.33 18.87
C LYS A 111 13.98 7.67 17.72
N TYR A 112 14.72 8.47 16.93
CA TYR A 112 15.55 7.97 15.84
C TYR A 112 16.61 6.97 16.33
N PHE A 113 17.40 7.33 17.33
CA PHE A 113 18.41 6.42 17.89
C PHE A 113 17.77 5.25 18.65
N GLY A 114 16.56 5.39 19.15
CA GLY A 114 15.73 4.29 19.65
C GLY A 114 15.50 3.24 18.58
N PHE A 115 15.00 3.64 17.40
CA PHE A 115 14.83 2.76 16.25
C PHE A 115 16.16 2.15 15.77
N MET A 116 17.26 2.94 15.77
CA MET A 116 18.57 2.37 15.41
C MET A 116 18.97 1.21 16.30
N ARG A 117 18.65 1.26 17.61
CA ARG A 117 18.92 0.17 18.56
C ARG A 117 17.99 -1.02 18.32
N ILE A 118 16.68 -0.77 18.16
CA ILE A 118 15.67 -1.83 17.91
C ILE A 118 16.02 -2.58 16.63
N PHE A 119 16.38 -1.88 15.57
CA PHE A 119 16.72 -2.45 14.27
C PHE A 119 18.17 -2.93 14.17
N GLU A 120 18.96 -2.83 15.25
CA GLU A 120 20.38 -3.20 15.29
C GLU A 120 21.20 -2.56 14.16
N LEU A 121 20.92 -1.30 13.82
CA LEU A 121 21.58 -0.61 12.73
C LEU A 121 22.87 0.10 13.20
N PRO A 122 23.99 -0.04 12.46
CA PRO A 122 25.26 0.58 12.82
C PRO A 122 25.25 2.08 12.61
N LEU A 123 25.58 2.86 13.65
CA LEU A 123 25.52 4.33 13.63
C LEU A 123 26.60 4.97 12.75
N ASN A 124 27.76 4.33 12.59
CA ASN A 124 28.94 4.93 11.98
C ASN A 124 29.37 4.26 10.65
N LYS A 125 28.61 3.29 10.15
CA LYS A 125 28.83 2.70 8.82
C LYS A 125 28.13 3.53 7.75
N LYS A 126 28.74 3.66 6.57
CA LYS A 126 28.16 4.35 5.42
C LYS A 126 27.03 3.54 4.82
N PHE A 127 25.95 4.20 4.36
CA PHE A 127 24.76 3.54 3.83
C PHE A 127 25.03 2.67 2.60
N ARG A 128 26.05 2.99 1.79
CA ARG A 128 26.49 2.12 0.67
C ARG A 128 26.88 0.70 1.09
N THR A 129 27.12 0.46 2.39
CA THR A 129 27.45 -0.86 2.94
C THR A 129 26.26 -1.57 3.58
N PHE A 130 25.08 -0.95 3.56
CA PHE A 130 23.87 -1.52 4.12
C PHE A 130 23.26 -2.53 3.15
N SER A 131 22.72 -3.61 3.69
CA SER A 131 21.84 -4.51 2.92
C SER A 131 20.51 -3.81 2.61
N ARG A 132 19.73 -4.34 1.66
CA ARG A 132 18.40 -3.82 1.32
C ARG A 132 17.49 -3.73 2.56
N GLY A 133 17.49 -4.78 3.42
CA GLY A 133 16.73 -4.76 4.67
C GLY A 133 17.21 -3.71 5.66
N MET A 134 18.53 -3.44 5.77
CA MET A 134 19.05 -2.36 6.60
C MET A 134 18.64 -0.98 6.07
N VAL A 135 18.64 -0.79 4.75
CA VAL A 135 18.17 0.46 4.11
C VAL A 135 16.70 0.69 4.41
N MET A 136 15.86 -0.33 4.29
CA MET A 136 14.43 -0.24 4.57
C MET A 136 14.17 0.17 6.03
N ARG A 137 14.81 -0.53 6.98
CA ARG A 137 14.71 -0.20 8.41
C ARG A 137 15.16 1.21 8.73
N LEU A 138 16.26 1.67 8.11
CA LEU A 138 16.72 3.05 8.23
C LEU A 138 15.69 4.06 7.72
N SER A 139 15.06 3.77 6.57
CA SER A 139 14.04 4.64 5.97
C SER A 139 12.80 4.73 6.86
N ILE A 140 12.35 3.62 7.42
CA ILE A 140 11.23 3.57 8.37
C ILE A 140 11.56 4.34 9.65
N ALA A 141 12.76 4.12 10.22
CA ALA A 141 13.22 4.86 11.39
C ALA A 141 13.22 6.37 11.15
N ALA A 142 13.72 6.81 10.00
CA ALA A 142 13.73 8.23 9.65
C ALA A 142 12.32 8.79 9.46
N ALA A 143 11.45 8.07 8.74
CA ALA A 143 10.07 8.48 8.50
C ALA A 143 9.25 8.64 9.79
N LEU A 144 9.45 7.79 10.78
CA LEU A 144 8.73 7.83 12.05
C LEU A 144 9.29 8.84 13.06
N SER A 145 10.53 9.34 12.84
CA SER A 145 11.24 10.15 13.83
C SER A 145 10.92 11.63 13.80
N HIS A 146 10.17 12.12 12.82
CA HIS A 146 9.72 13.51 12.76
C HIS A 146 8.23 13.68 13.12
N ASN A 147 7.62 12.67 13.74
CA ASN A 147 6.25 12.67 14.23
C ASN A 147 5.20 12.97 13.13
N PRO A 148 5.17 12.20 12.04
CA PRO A 148 4.20 12.37 10.97
C PRO A 148 2.78 12.02 11.42
N GLN A 149 1.76 12.55 10.72
CA GLN A 149 0.36 12.16 10.83
C GLN A 149 -0.03 11.17 9.74
N LEU A 150 0.64 11.22 8.58
CA LEU A 150 0.39 10.36 7.44
C LEU A 150 1.68 9.65 7.03
N LEU A 151 1.63 8.32 6.97
CA LEU A 151 2.71 7.51 6.37
C LEU A 151 2.33 7.11 4.94
N ILE A 152 3.23 7.32 4.01
CA ILE A 152 3.13 6.84 2.62
C ILE A 152 4.30 5.90 2.36
N LEU A 153 3.98 4.61 2.21
CA LEU A 153 4.94 3.52 2.21
C LEU A 153 4.89 2.78 0.86
N ASP A 154 6.00 2.80 0.12
CA ASP A 154 6.11 2.08 -1.15
C ASP A 154 6.93 0.80 -0.96
N GLU A 155 6.24 -0.36 -0.95
CA GLU A 155 6.80 -1.71 -0.77
C GLU A 155 7.68 -1.87 0.50
N PRO A 156 7.24 -1.43 1.71
CA PRO A 156 8.10 -1.32 2.89
C PRO A 156 8.58 -2.66 3.46
N THR A 157 7.95 -3.76 3.09
CA THR A 157 8.25 -5.12 3.57
C THR A 157 8.93 -5.98 2.51
N SER A 158 9.06 -5.46 1.28
CA SER A 158 9.63 -6.20 0.15
C SER A 158 11.10 -6.57 0.39
N GLY A 159 11.41 -7.87 0.24
CA GLY A 159 12.77 -8.39 0.41
C GLY A 159 13.24 -8.50 1.85
N LEU A 160 12.33 -8.39 2.82
CA LEU A 160 12.60 -8.72 4.22
C LEU A 160 12.26 -10.18 4.51
N ASP A 161 12.97 -10.76 5.48
CA ASP A 161 12.60 -12.06 6.01
C ASP A 161 11.28 -11.99 6.81
N PRO A 162 10.59 -13.13 7.05
CA PRO A 162 9.29 -13.13 7.70
C PRO A 162 9.26 -12.52 9.11
N VAL A 163 10.36 -12.68 9.90
CA VAL A 163 10.44 -12.16 11.27
C VAL A 163 10.50 -10.62 11.23
N MET A 164 11.44 -10.09 10.45
CA MET A 164 11.59 -8.64 10.27
C MET A 164 10.33 -8.00 9.68
N ARG A 165 9.64 -8.69 8.79
CA ARG A 165 8.37 -8.23 8.22
C ARG A 165 7.31 -8.06 9.31
N SER A 166 7.14 -9.05 10.16
CA SER A 166 6.19 -8.99 11.29
C SER A 166 6.52 -7.83 12.22
N GLU A 167 7.79 -7.66 12.61
CA GLU A 167 8.20 -6.56 13.49
C GLU A 167 7.89 -5.17 12.89
N ILE A 168 8.07 -5.01 11.58
CA ILE A 168 7.74 -3.75 10.90
C ILE A 168 6.23 -3.51 10.85
N LEU A 169 5.44 -4.54 10.61
CA LEU A 169 3.97 -4.42 10.64
C LEU A 169 3.48 -4.07 12.05
N ASP A 170 4.06 -4.65 13.10
CA ASP A 170 3.76 -4.30 14.49
C ASP A 170 4.08 -2.82 14.79
N ILE A 171 5.20 -2.29 14.29
CA ILE A 171 5.53 -0.85 14.40
C ILE A 171 4.49 0.03 13.69
N PHE A 172 3.96 -0.41 12.56
CA PHE A 172 2.88 0.33 11.88
C PHE A 172 1.56 0.26 12.66
N LEU A 173 1.24 -0.88 13.28
CA LEU A 173 0.09 -0.99 14.18
C LEU A 173 0.25 -0.11 15.43
N ASP A 174 1.45 -0.05 16.01
CA ASP A 174 1.75 0.87 17.11
C ASP A 174 1.59 2.34 16.70
N PHE A 175 2.02 2.69 15.48
CA PHE A 175 1.81 4.03 14.94
C PHE A 175 0.32 4.37 14.81
N MET A 176 -0.52 3.40 14.44
CA MET A 176 -1.98 3.56 14.31
C MET A 176 -2.74 3.59 15.64
N GLN A 177 -2.09 3.46 16.80
CA GLN A 177 -2.78 3.63 18.10
C GLN A 177 -3.25 5.07 18.33
N ASP A 178 -2.69 6.04 17.63
CA ASP A 178 -3.20 7.42 17.58
C ASP A 178 -4.22 7.54 16.44
N GLU A 179 -5.48 7.80 16.77
CA GLU A 179 -6.58 7.91 15.80
C GLU A 179 -6.40 9.02 14.76
N SER A 180 -5.49 9.97 15.01
CA SER A 180 -5.14 11.03 14.05
C SER A 180 -4.14 10.57 12.98
N HIS A 181 -3.55 9.39 13.14
CA HIS A 181 -2.59 8.83 12.20
C HIS A 181 -3.26 8.06 11.07
N SER A 182 -2.61 7.99 9.91
CA SER A 182 -3.10 7.26 8.74
C SER A 182 -1.94 6.67 7.95
N ILE A 183 -2.20 5.57 7.25
CA ILE A 183 -1.19 4.91 6.42
C ILE A 183 -1.76 4.62 5.02
N LEU A 184 -1.02 5.00 3.99
CA LEU A 184 -1.13 4.44 2.64
C LEU A 184 0.07 3.53 2.40
N ILE A 185 -0.16 2.23 2.29
CA ILE A 185 0.89 1.23 2.06
C ILE A 185 0.71 0.54 0.72
N SER A 186 1.69 0.66 -0.18
CA SER A 186 1.71 -0.16 -1.38
C SER A 186 2.44 -1.47 -1.11
N THR A 187 1.90 -2.57 -1.62
CA THR A 187 2.55 -3.87 -1.57
C THR A 187 1.98 -4.80 -2.63
N HIS A 188 2.75 -5.82 -2.99
CA HIS A 188 2.30 -6.99 -3.74
C HIS A 188 2.14 -8.23 -2.82
N ILE A 189 2.41 -8.08 -1.51
CA ILE A 189 2.33 -9.13 -0.50
C ILE A 189 1.01 -8.98 0.25
N THR A 190 0.02 -9.75 -0.16
CA THR A 190 -1.36 -9.65 0.35
C THR A 190 -1.49 -10.01 1.83
N SER A 191 -0.66 -10.95 2.33
CA SER A 191 -0.65 -11.32 3.74
C SER A 191 -0.32 -10.16 4.69
N ASP A 192 0.47 -9.17 4.24
CA ASP A 192 0.74 -7.98 5.06
C ASP A 192 -0.54 -7.16 5.27
N LEU A 193 -1.35 -7.04 4.21
CA LEU A 193 -2.61 -6.29 4.25
C LEU A 193 -3.70 -7.02 5.04
N GLU A 194 -3.72 -8.35 5.00
CA GLU A 194 -4.60 -9.14 5.87
C GLU A 194 -4.35 -8.84 7.35
N HIS A 195 -3.12 -8.46 7.68
CA HIS A 195 -2.73 -8.15 9.06
C HIS A 195 -3.08 -6.72 9.49
N ILE A 196 -2.85 -5.71 8.64
CA ILE A 196 -2.89 -4.30 9.07
C ILE A 196 -3.93 -3.42 8.35
N ALA A 197 -4.41 -3.81 7.14
CA ALA A 197 -5.23 -2.91 6.34
C ALA A 197 -6.70 -2.88 6.78
N ASP A 198 -7.29 -1.69 6.80
CA ASP A 198 -8.73 -1.46 6.95
C ASP A 198 -9.44 -1.47 5.60
N TYR A 199 -8.80 -0.88 4.59
CA TYR A 199 -9.31 -0.81 3.21
C TYR A 199 -8.31 -1.38 2.23
N ILE A 200 -8.82 -1.96 1.16
CA ILE A 200 -8.04 -2.47 0.03
C ILE A 200 -8.39 -1.67 -1.22
N CYS A 201 -7.40 -1.05 -1.83
CA CYS A 201 -7.48 -0.39 -3.12
C CYS A 201 -6.67 -1.20 -4.14
N PHE A 202 -7.33 -1.84 -5.09
CA PHE A 202 -6.69 -2.69 -6.09
C PHE A 202 -6.53 -1.96 -7.41
N ILE A 203 -5.27 -1.84 -7.86
CA ILE A 203 -4.90 -1.27 -9.17
C ILE A 203 -4.38 -2.38 -10.10
N HIS A 204 -4.88 -2.40 -11.34
CA HIS A 204 -4.42 -3.30 -12.39
C HIS A 204 -4.27 -2.52 -13.70
N LYS A 205 -3.13 -2.68 -14.40
CA LYS A 205 -2.82 -2.01 -15.69
C LYS A 205 -3.13 -0.50 -15.70
N GLY A 206 -2.93 0.17 -14.57
CA GLY A 206 -3.15 1.62 -14.42
C GLY A 206 -4.59 2.05 -14.14
N GLU A 207 -5.49 1.14 -13.83
CA GLU A 207 -6.88 1.40 -13.49
C GLU A 207 -7.23 0.85 -12.11
N ILE A 208 -8.08 1.55 -11.35
CA ILE A 208 -8.60 1.04 -10.08
C ILE A 208 -9.73 0.05 -10.38
N MET A 209 -9.54 -1.18 -9.95
CA MET A 209 -10.53 -2.24 -10.08
C MET A 209 -11.60 -2.12 -9.02
N PHE A 210 -11.20 -1.86 -7.77
CA PHE A 210 -12.09 -1.56 -6.64
C PHE A 210 -11.34 -0.87 -5.51
N THR A 211 -12.09 -0.21 -4.62
CA THR A 211 -11.65 0.26 -3.30
C THR A 211 -12.74 -0.09 -2.30
N GLU A 212 -12.44 -1.00 -1.35
CA GLU A 212 -13.41 -1.53 -0.42
C GLU A 212 -12.82 -1.70 0.98
N GLU A 213 -13.67 -1.66 1.99
CA GLU A 213 -13.33 -2.08 3.34
C GLU A 213 -13.03 -3.59 3.33
N ARG A 214 -11.90 -3.99 3.94
CA ARG A 214 -11.32 -5.34 3.85
C ARG A 214 -12.29 -6.44 4.27
N ASN A 215 -12.94 -6.28 5.43
CA ASN A 215 -13.82 -7.34 5.96
C ASN A 215 -15.08 -7.48 5.08
N THR A 216 -15.67 -6.35 4.69
CA THR A 216 -16.81 -6.32 3.76
C THR A 216 -16.47 -6.97 2.42
N MET A 217 -15.27 -6.70 1.89
CA MET A 217 -14.78 -7.32 0.67
C MET A 217 -14.67 -8.84 0.81
N LEU A 218 -14.05 -9.34 1.90
CA LEU A 218 -13.86 -10.77 2.15
C LEU A 218 -15.19 -11.49 2.41
N GLU A 219 -16.13 -10.84 3.09
CA GLU A 219 -17.46 -11.41 3.34
C GLU A 219 -18.33 -11.51 2.09
N ARG A 220 -18.24 -10.50 1.22
CA ARG A 220 -19.04 -10.40 0.01
C ARG A 220 -18.59 -11.36 -1.09
N HIS A 221 -17.28 -11.59 -1.22
CA HIS A 221 -16.72 -12.47 -2.23
C HIS A 221 -16.76 -13.93 -1.79
N ARG A 222 -17.11 -14.83 -2.74
CA ARG A 222 -17.10 -16.29 -2.53
C ARG A 222 -16.54 -16.97 -3.78
N ILE A 223 -15.83 -18.07 -3.56
CA ILE A 223 -15.37 -18.95 -4.63
C ILE A 223 -16.32 -20.16 -4.70
N LEU A 224 -17.15 -20.21 -5.73
CA LEU A 224 -17.99 -21.35 -6.02
C LEU A 224 -17.16 -22.47 -6.66
N LYS A 225 -17.31 -23.71 -6.17
CA LYS A 225 -16.68 -24.91 -6.72
C LYS A 225 -17.72 -25.70 -7.51
N CYS A 226 -17.69 -25.61 -8.83
CA CYS A 226 -18.70 -26.11 -9.71
C CYS A 226 -18.18 -27.14 -10.73
N THR A 227 -19.04 -28.08 -11.11
CA THR A 227 -18.86 -28.93 -12.29
C THR A 227 -19.08 -28.09 -13.55
N ASP A 228 -18.75 -28.65 -14.73
CA ASP A 228 -18.99 -27.96 -16.01
C ASP A 228 -20.49 -27.72 -16.25
N GLU A 229 -21.35 -28.63 -15.78
CA GLU A 229 -22.80 -28.48 -15.86
C GLU A 229 -23.31 -27.34 -14.97
N GLN A 230 -22.85 -27.27 -13.72
CA GLN A 230 -23.18 -26.19 -12.78
C GLN A 230 -22.65 -24.86 -13.25
N LEU A 231 -21.45 -24.82 -13.85
CA LEU A 231 -20.88 -23.60 -14.43
C LEU A 231 -21.77 -23.01 -15.51
N GLY A 232 -22.41 -23.88 -16.32
CA GLY A 232 -23.38 -23.45 -17.34
C GLY A 232 -24.67 -22.85 -16.79
N GLN A 233 -24.98 -23.05 -15.50
CA GLN A 233 -26.15 -22.51 -14.82
C GLN A 233 -25.89 -21.16 -14.11
N ILE A 234 -24.61 -20.77 -13.95
CA ILE A 234 -24.26 -19.50 -13.33
C ILE A 234 -24.46 -18.36 -14.35
N ASP A 235 -25.20 -17.32 -13.95
CA ASP A 235 -25.38 -16.14 -14.78
C ASP A 235 -24.01 -15.47 -15.03
N LYS A 236 -23.74 -15.14 -16.30
CA LYS A 236 -22.49 -14.50 -16.71
C LYS A 236 -22.25 -13.17 -15.98
N SER A 237 -23.30 -12.46 -15.62
CA SER A 237 -23.22 -11.20 -14.86
C SER A 237 -22.78 -11.40 -13.41
N ASP A 238 -22.90 -12.60 -12.86
CA ASP A 238 -22.48 -12.94 -11.50
C ASP A 238 -21.04 -13.48 -11.46
N ILE A 239 -20.40 -13.68 -12.61
CA ILE A 239 -19.03 -14.18 -12.73
C ILE A 239 -18.05 -13.01 -12.77
N ILE A 240 -17.20 -12.90 -11.76
CA ILE A 240 -16.08 -11.95 -11.74
C ILE A 240 -14.88 -12.56 -12.49
N GLY A 241 -14.63 -13.86 -12.27
CA GLY A 241 -13.55 -14.57 -12.94
C GLY A 241 -13.73 -16.08 -12.79
N ILE A 242 -13.07 -16.85 -13.67
CA ILE A 242 -13.13 -18.31 -13.69
C ILE A 242 -11.72 -18.89 -13.67
N ARG A 243 -11.51 -19.90 -12.81
CA ARG A 243 -10.31 -20.73 -12.82
C ARG A 243 -10.72 -22.18 -13.14
N ARG A 244 -10.38 -22.65 -14.35
CA ARG A 244 -10.70 -24.00 -14.78
C ARG A 244 -9.69 -24.98 -14.20
N GLY A 245 -10.17 -25.96 -13.45
CA GLY A 245 -9.41 -27.09 -12.93
C GLY A 245 -9.67 -28.37 -13.72
N ARG A 246 -8.94 -29.43 -13.38
CA ARG A 246 -9.09 -30.74 -14.05
C ARG A 246 -10.40 -31.44 -13.72
N PHE A 247 -10.92 -31.25 -12.52
CA PHE A 247 -12.12 -31.98 -12.01
C PHE A 247 -13.27 -31.04 -11.69
N GLN A 248 -12.98 -29.78 -11.40
CA GLN A 248 -13.96 -28.76 -11.08
C GLN A 248 -13.44 -27.39 -11.51
N SER A 249 -14.35 -26.48 -11.79
CA SER A 249 -14.07 -25.09 -12.05
C SER A 249 -14.36 -24.26 -10.79
N GLU A 250 -13.60 -23.19 -10.58
CA GLU A 250 -13.78 -22.23 -9.51
C GLU A 250 -14.22 -20.90 -10.09
N VAL A 251 -15.25 -20.31 -9.51
CA VAL A 251 -15.85 -19.05 -9.97
C VAL A 251 -15.88 -18.06 -8.81
N LEU A 252 -15.23 -16.93 -8.97
CA LEU A 252 -15.38 -15.82 -8.02
C LEU A 252 -16.68 -15.07 -8.31
N THR A 253 -17.48 -14.87 -7.27
CA THR A 253 -18.75 -14.13 -7.33
C THR A 253 -19.01 -13.34 -6.05
N THR A 254 -19.81 -12.29 -6.14
CA THR A 254 -20.41 -11.60 -4.98
C THR A 254 -21.87 -11.98 -4.75
N ASN A 255 -22.40 -12.90 -5.53
CA ASN A 255 -23.81 -13.31 -5.50
C ASN A 255 -23.98 -14.82 -5.18
N ALA A 256 -23.09 -15.39 -4.35
CA ALA A 256 -23.10 -16.81 -4.03
C ALA A 256 -24.44 -17.31 -3.43
N GLN A 257 -25.20 -16.43 -2.77
CA GLN A 257 -26.53 -16.73 -2.21
C GLN A 257 -27.56 -17.14 -3.27
N LYS A 258 -27.33 -16.80 -4.55
CA LYS A 258 -28.17 -17.26 -5.66
C LYS A 258 -27.95 -18.74 -6.03
N TYR A 259 -26.85 -19.32 -5.55
CA TYR A 259 -26.38 -20.65 -5.93
C TYR A 259 -26.17 -21.56 -4.71
N PRO A 260 -27.21 -21.78 -3.88
CA PRO A 260 -27.09 -22.49 -2.60
C PRO A 260 -26.65 -23.95 -2.73
N ASP A 261 -26.90 -24.56 -3.89
CA ASP A 261 -26.55 -25.96 -4.17
C ASP A 261 -25.08 -26.13 -4.64
N ILE A 262 -24.35 -25.04 -4.86
CA ILE A 262 -22.95 -25.07 -5.25
C ILE A 262 -22.07 -24.77 -4.02
N PRO A 263 -21.15 -25.67 -3.62
CA PRO A 263 -20.23 -25.44 -2.52
C PRO A 263 -19.40 -24.19 -2.74
N SER A 264 -19.23 -23.38 -1.69
CA SER A 264 -18.44 -22.14 -1.77
C SER A 264 -17.48 -22.00 -0.61
N ASP A 265 -16.30 -21.45 -0.90
CA ASP A 265 -15.27 -21.10 0.08
C ASP A 265 -15.11 -19.56 0.19
N ALA A 266 -14.65 -19.11 1.35
CA ALA A 266 -14.19 -17.73 1.53
C ALA A 266 -12.84 -17.56 0.83
N PRO A 267 -12.67 -16.54 -0.02
CA PRO A 267 -11.39 -16.27 -0.66
C PRO A 267 -10.43 -15.50 0.26
N THR A 268 -9.15 -15.61 -0.02
CA THR A 268 -8.11 -14.69 0.45
C THR A 268 -8.07 -13.43 -0.43
N ILE A 269 -7.40 -12.36 0.03
CA ILE A 269 -7.15 -11.16 -0.79
C ILE A 269 -6.42 -11.53 -2.09
N GLU A 270 -5.42 -12.42 -2.00
CA GLU A 270 -4.65 -12.88 -3.16
C GLU A 270 -5.55 -13.58 -4.20
N GLU A 271 -6.42 -14.46 -3.76
CA GLU A 271 -7.35 -15.16 -4.66
C GLU A 271 -8.30 -14.19 -5.35
N ILE A 272 -8.86 -13.23 -4.63
CA ILE A 272 -9.71 -12.18 -5.22
C ILE A 272 -8.95 -11.47 -6.34
N MET A 273 -7.73 -10.97 -6.06
CA MET A 273 -6.91 -10.30 -7.06
C MET A 273 -6.67 -11.16 -8.31
N VAL A 274 -6.32 -12.44 -8.11
CA VAL A 274 -6.04 -13.37 -9.22
C VAL A 274 -7.27 -13.55 -10.13
N PHE A 275 -8.47 -13.61 -9.54
CA PHE A 275 -9.71 -13.74 -10.32
C PHE A 275 -10.08 -12.46 -11.08
N TYR A 276 -9.78 -11.27 -10.53
CA TYR A 276 -10.02 -10.00 -11.22
C TYR A 276 -9.09 -9.76 -12.41
N VAL A 277 -7.92 -10.43 -12.45
CA VAL A 277 -6.87 -10.21 -13.46
C VAL A 277 -6.91 -11.27 -14.58
N LYS A 278 -7.41 -12.47 -14.27
CA LYS A 278 -7.49 -13.57 -15.23
C LYS A 278 -8.79 -13.47 -16.03
N GLU A 279 -8.63 -13.16 -17.33
CA GLU A 279 -9.68 -13.32 -18.34
C GLU A 279 -10.04 -14.81 -18.56
#